data_ef910462c7b31ad682697407b69fcc3b
#
_entry.id   ef910462c7b31ad682697407b69fcc3b
#
_cell.length_a   1.000
_cell.length_b   1.000
_cell.length_c   1.000
_cell.angle_alpha   90.00
_cell.angle_beta   90.00
_cell.angle_gamma   90.00
#
_symmetry.space_group_name_H-M   'P 1'
#
loop_
_entity.id
_entity.type
_entity.pdbx_description
1 polymer ?
#
loop_
_entity_poly.entity_id
_entity_poly.type
_entity_poly.pdbx_seq_one_letter_code
_entity_poly.pdbx_strand_id
1 'polypeptide(L)'
;MLNGIWMALLAAFLGLPAAEAYPPAPEVLIYGLVRDQNGNPIANTSATVILQTPGGAQVVTSIQPNLAIGINYALWVPMDSGINSAPYTTNALTNGALYTLYVYDNGTTNLPIEMAGGPMPIVPPSQKILQNLTLGTSTIGDGIPDSWATAFLQSLGLNIPLTNINPNAIYTHDGRTLYQEYLLGNYPYNSNAFSVTIINQNAGSALLAFTTTAARTYTVLGSPDLKTWTPLSFAIPSLSAQVVNSYFSPLIQPLQIQTVAPTNAAPAQFFKLVLQ
;
A
#
# COMPACT_ATOMS: atom_id res chain seq x y z
N MET A 1 -32.26 -0.38 -67.52
CA MET A 1 -32.57 0.08 -66.19
C MET A 1 -31.79 -0.62 -65.02
N LEU A 2 -30.96 -1.65 -65.33
CA LEU A 2 -30.19 -2.36 -64.28
C LEU A 2 -28.89 -1.64 -63.85
N ASN A 3 -28.28 -0.84 -64.73
CA ASN A 3 -27.01 -0.17 -64.39
C ASN A 3 -27.10 0.99 -63.40
N GLY A 4 -28.30 1.58 -63.20
CA GLY A 4 -28.49 2.68 -62.24
C GLY A 4 -28.59 2.25 -60.77
N ILE A 5 -29.02 1.00 -60.55
CA ILE A 5 -29.19 0.47 -59.17
C ILE A 5 -27.82 0.14 -58.54
N TRP A 6 -26.88 -0.36 -59.36
CA TRP A 6 -25.53 -0.67 -58.85
C TRP A 6 -24.69 0.56 -58.49
N MET A 7 -24.85 1.67 -59.23
CA MET A 7 -24.17 2.93 -58.88
C MET A 7 -24.75 3.58 -57.60
N ALA A 8 -26.05 3.45 -57.36
CA ALA A 8 -26.66 3.97 -56.13
C ALA A 8 -26.26 3.18 -54.90
N LEU A 9 -26.09 1.84 -55.03
CA LEU A 9 -25.59 1.01 -53.92
C LEU A 9 -24.12 1.30 -53.61
N LEU A 10 -23.27 1.57 -54.60
CA LEU A 10 -21.86 1.91 -54.38
C LEU A 10 -21.68 3.28 -53.72
N ALA A 11 -22.54 4.26 -54.09
CA ALA A 11 -22.53 5.58 -53.46
C ALA A 11 -23.01 5.57 -52.00
N ALA A 12 -23.92 4.65 -51.66
CA ALA A 12 -24.38 4.49 -50.25
C ALA A 12 -23.29 3.92 -49.33
N PHE A 13 -22.35 3.13 -49.87
CA PHE A 13 -21.21 2.61 -49.08
C PHE A 13 -20.10 3.63 -48.86
N LEU A 14 -19.95 4.64 -49.71
CA LEU A 14 -18.94 5.68 -49.58
C LEU A 14 -19.32 6.81 -48.61
N GLY A 15 -20.54 6.82 -48.12
CA GLY A 15 -21.05 7.81 -47.13
C GLY A 15 -21.15 7.33 -45.70
N LEU A 16 -20.74 6.09 -45.41
CA LEU A 16 -20.66 5.67 -44.01
C LEU A 16 -19.46 6.37 -43.35
N PRO A 17 -19.65 7.12 -42.28
CA PRO A 17 -18.53 7.65 -41.52
C PRO A 17 -17.65 6.46 -41.13
N ALA A 18 -16.36 6.51 -41.50
CA ALA A 18 -15.40 5.55 -41.03
C ALA A 18 -15.46 5.61 -39.49
N ALA A 19 -15.89 4.53 -38.87
CA ALA A 19 -15.81 4.42 -37.42
C ALA A 19 -14.29 4.37 -37.11
N GLU A 20 -13.73 5.51 -36.74
CA GLU A 20 -12.36 5.58 -36.26
C GLU A 20 -12.34 4.88 -34.90
N ALA A 21 -12.03 3.58 -34.92
CA ALA A 21 -11.77 2.83 -33.71
C ALA A 21 -10.39 3.22 -33.19
N TYR A 22 -10.33 4.22 -32.32
CA TYR A 22 -9.08 4.50 -31.59
C TYR A 22 -8.86 3.39 -30.57
N PRO A 23 -7.68 2.74 -30.57
CA PRO A 23 -7.35 1.77 -29.54
C PRO A 23 -7.32 2.48 -28.17
N PRO A 24 -7.86 1.85 -27.11
CA PRO A 24 -7.72 2.39 -25.75
C PRO A 24 -6.23 2.57 -25.43
N ALA A 25 -5.90 3.58 -24.63
CA ALA A 25 -4.57 3.70 -24.09
C ALA A 25 -4.35 2.56 -23.06
N PRO A 26 -3.10 2.11 -22.85
CA PRO A 26 -2.82 1.10 -21.82
C PRO A 26 -3.31 1.55 -20.44
N GLU A 27 -3.90 0.62 -19.69
CA GLU A 27 -4.44 0.89 -18.36
C GLU A 27 -3.36 1.36 -17.37
N VAL A 28 -3.78 2.09 -16.34
CA VAL A 28 -2.99 2.38 -15.15
C VAL A 28 -3.39 1.40 -14.05
N LEU A 29 -2.41 0.80 -13.39
CA LEU A 29 -2.65 -0.07 -12.24
C LEU A 29 -2.40 0.72 -10.94
N ILE A 30 -3.45 0.92 -10.13
CA ILE A 30 -3.34 1.40 -8.76
C ILE A 30 -3.50 0.20 -7.84
N TYR A 31 -2.52 -0.04 -6.97
CA TYR A 31 -2.52 -1.22 -6.10
C TYR A 31 -1.93 -0.88 -4.74
N GLY A 32 -2.23 -1.68 -3.73
CA GLY A 32 -1.69 -1.48 -2.39
C GLY A 32 -2.44 -2.26 -1.32
N LEU A 33 -2.28 -1.80 -0.10
CA LEU A 33 -2.89 -2.39 1.09
C LEU A 33 -3.92 -1.44 1.68
N VAL A 34 -5.15 -1.93 1.84
CA VAL A 34 -6.18 -1.25 2.62
C VAL A 34 -6.12 -1.74 4.06
N ARG A 35 -6.03 -0.82 5.01
CA ARG A 35 -5.96 -1.05 6.45
C ARG A 35 -7.15 -0.43 7.17
N ASP A 36 -7.52 -1.03 8.31
CA ASP A 36 -8.46 -0.41 9.24
C ASP A 36 -7.79 0.74 10.03
N GLN A 37 -8.56 1.41 10.88
CA GLN A 37 -8.09 2.49 11.76
C GLN A 37 -7.07 2.04 12.82
N ASN A 38 -6.88 0.75 13.02
CA ASN A 38 -5.90 0.16 13.94
C ASN A 38 -4.63 -0.30 13.20
N GLY A 39 -4.59 -0.13 11.87
CA GLY A 39 -3.48 -0.53 11.02
C GLY A 39 -3.52 -1.99 10.55
N ASN A 40 -4.59 -2.74 10.82
CA ASN A 40 -4.72 -4.11 10.36
C ASN A 40 -5.21 -4.16 8.91
N PRO A 41 -4.74 -5.12 8.08
CA PRO A 41 -5.27 -5.32 6.75
C PRO A 41 -6.77 -5.65 6.79
N ILE A 42 -7.55 -5.03 5.91
CA ILE A 42 -8.95 -5.42 5.74
C ILE A 42 -8.98 -6.78 5.03
N ALA A 43 -9.64 -7.74 5.68
CA ALA A 43 -9.83 -9.10 5.16
C ALA A 43 -11.26 -9.35 4.61
N ASN A 44 -12.15 -8.37 4.71
CA ASN A 44 -13.53 -8.47 4.21
C ASN A 44 -13.54 -8.45 2.67
N THR A 45 -13.86 -9.60 2.06
CA THR A 45 -13.93 -9.73 0.59
C THR A 45 -15.13 -9.01 -0.04
N SER A 46 -16.10 -8.58 0.76
CA SER A 46 -17.20 -7.73 0.32
C SER A 46 -16.82 -6.24 0.28
N ALA A 47 -15.70 -5.88 0.88
CA ALA A 47 -15.19 -4.53 0.79
C ALA A 47 -14.62 -4.24 -0.61
N THR A 48 -14.75 -2.99 -1.04
CA THR A 48 -14.29 -2.56 -2.37
C THR A 48 -13.50 -1.25 -2.29
N VAL A 49 -12.56 -1.10 -3.21
CA VAL A 49 -11.88 0.17 -3.48
C VAL A 49 -12.55 0.79 -4.70
N ILE A 50 -12.94 2.05 -4.57
CA ILE A 50 -13.67 2.82 -5.58
C ILE A 50 -12.82 4.02 -5.95
N LEU A 51 -12.39 4.10 -7.21
CA LEU A 51 -11.89 5.32 -7.79
C LEU A 51 -13.08 6.13 -8.30
N GLN A 52 -13.18 7.38 -7.93
CA GLN A 52 -14.22 8.29 -8.40
C GLN A 52 -13.60 9.58 -8.92
N THR A 53 -14.05 10.02 -10.10
CA THR A 53 -13.68 11.32 -10.65
C THR A 53 -14.66 12.40 -10.18
N PRO A 54 -14.29 13.70 -10.21
CA PRO A 54 -15.22 14.79 -9.94
C PRO A 54 -16.46 14.78 -10.86
N GLY A 55 -16.33 14.22 -12.07
CA GLY A 55 -17.44 14.05 -13.02
C GLY A 55 -18.34 12.84 -12.75
N GLY A 56 -18.06 12.07 -11.68
CA GLY A 56 -18.87 10.91 -11.26
C GLY A 56 -18.52 9.58 -11.92
N ALA A 57 -17.55 9.53 -12.83
CA ALA A 57 -17.07 8.26 -13.37
C ALA A 57 -16.40 7.44 -12.27
N GLN A 58 -16.67 6.13 -12.24
CA GLN A 58 -16.18 5.22 -11.21
C GLN A 58 -15.50 3.99 -11.81
N VAL A 59 -14.43 3.56 -11.16
CA VAL A 59 -13.78 2.26 -11.37
C VAL A 59 -13.71 1.55 -10.02
N VAL A 60 -14.08 0.28 -9.96
CA VAL A 60 -14.23 -0.45 -8.69
C VAL A 60 -13.48 -1.77 -8.74
N THR A 61 -12.84 -2.13 -7.63
CA THR A 61 -12.24 -3.45 -7.42
C THR A 61 -12.58 -3.98 -6.03
N SER A 62 -12.72 -5.29 -5.88
CA SER A 62 -12.93 -5.93 -4.57
C SER A 62 -11.61 -6.12 -3.83
N ILE A 63 -11.67 -6.09 -2.50
CA ILE A 63 -10.53 -6.45 -1.66
C ILE A 63 -10.31 -7.96 -1.72
N GLN A 64 -9.05 -8.36 -1.92
CA GLN A 64 -8.60 -9.74 -2.00
C GLN A 64 -7.47 -9.93 -0.97
N PRO A 65 -7.76 -10.46 0.23
CA PRO A 65 -6.81 -10.49 1.35
C PRO A 65 -5.44 -11.11 1.06
N ASN A 66 -5.36 -11.99 0.07
CA ASN A 66 -4.13 -12.70 -0.29
C ASN A 66 -3.72 -12.47 -1.75
N LEU A 67 -4.01 -11.29 -2.31
CA LEU A 67 -3.71 -10.99 -3.71
C LEU A 67 -2.21 -11.07 -4.02
N ALA A 68 -1.38 -10.45 -3.19
CA ALA A 68 0.08 -10.57 -3.19
C ALA A 68 0.63 -10.14 -1.83
N ILE A 69 1.93 -10.31 -1.61
CA ILE A 69 2.62 -9.88 -0.39
C ILE A 69 2.46 -8.35 -0.25
N GLY A 70 1.82 -7.90 0.82
CA GLY A 70 1.59 -6.49 1.11
C GLY A 70 0.54 -5.79 0.24
N ILE A 71 -0.26 -6.56 -0.50
CA ILE A 71 -1.26 -6.03 -1.43
C ILE A 71 -2.57 -6.79 -1.22
N ASN A 72 -3.66 -6.06 -0.97
CA ASN A 72 -5.00 -6.63 -0.90
C ASN A 72 -5.99 -6.00 -1.90
N TYR A 73 -5.53 -5.08 -2.75
CA TYR A 73 -6.32 -4.59 -3.87
C TYR A 73 -5.46 -4.27 -5.08
N ALA A 74 -6.03 -4.40 -6.27
CA ALA A 74 -5.48 -4.00 -7.54
C ALA A 74 -6.60 -3.43 -8.41
N LEU A 75 -6.51 -2.15 -8.73
CA LEU A 75 -7.50 -1.40 -9.48
C LEU A 75 -6.93 -1.06 -10.86
N TRP A 76 -7.46 -1.69 -11.88
CA TRP A 76 -7.12 -1.42 -13.28
C TRP A 76 -7.98 -0.27 -13.78
N VAL A 77 -7.35 0.87 -14.07
CA VAL A 77 -8.02 2.08 -14.51
C VAL A 77 -7.95 2.17 -16.02
N PRO A 78 -9.09 2.11 -16.72
CA PRO A 78 -9.12 2.28 -18.18
C PRO A 78 -8.66 3.69 -18.54
N MET A 79 -7.75 3.78 -19.50
CA MET A 79 -7.17 5.05 -19.92
C MET A 79 -7.56 5.38 -21.37
N ASP A 80 -7.90 6.63 -21.61
CA ASP A 80 -8.18 7.19 -22.92
C ASP A 80 -6.97 7.99 -23.42
N SER A 81 -6.72 7.95 -24.72
CA SER A 81 -5.65 8.71 -25.35
C SER A 81 -5.88 10.22 -25.35
N GLY A 82 -7.12 10.65 -25.11
CA GLY A 82 -7.51 12.07 -25.15
C GLY A 82 -7.54 12.68 -26.55
N ILE A 83 -7.50 11.86 -27.61
CA ILE A 83 -7.55 12.35 -29.01
C ILE A 83 -8.95 12.83 -29.36
N ASN A 84 -9.98 12.15 -28.85
CA ASN A 84 -11.39 12.51 -29.07
C ASN A 84 -11.97 13.24 -27.87
N SER A 85 -13.02 14.02 -28.10
CA SER A 85 -13.75 14.74 -27.05
C SER A 85 -14.55 13.83 -26.11
N ALA A 86 -14.89 12.61 -26.56
CA ALA A 86 -15.59 11.61 -25.75
C ALA A 86 -14.66 10.40 -25.52
N PRO A 87 -14.53 9.92 -24.28
CA PRO A 87 -13.74 8.73 -23.98
C PRO A 87 -14.36 7.47 -24.61
N TYR A 88 -13.55 6.46 -24.91
CA TYR A 88 -14.01 5.20 -25.51
C TYR A 88 -14.94 4.40 -24.59
N THR A 89 -14.86 4.63 -23.27
CA THR A 89 -15.80 4.14 -22.25
C THR A 89 -16.11 5.26 -21.26
N THR A 90 -17.25 5.20 -20.60
CA THR A 90 -17.73 6.24 -19.67
C THR A 90 -16.85 6.39 -18.41
N ASN A 91 -16.02 5.40 -18.13
CA ASN A 91 -15.11 5.37 -16.97
C ASN A 91 -13.62 5.42 -17.37
N ALA A 92 -13.30 5.64 -18.66
CA ALA A 92 -11.93 5.83 -19.08
C ALA A 92 -11.44 7.24 -18.73
N LEU A 93 -10.25 7.33 -18.17
CA LEU A 93 -9.62 8.57 -17.75
C LEU A 93 -8.54 9.01 -18.73
N THR A 94 -8.40 10.30 -18.92
CA THR A 94 -7.23 10.87 -19.61
C THR A 94 -6.10 11.17 -18.63
N ASN A 95 -4.86 11.23 -19.13
CA ASN A 95 -3.71 11.61 -18.32
C ASN A 95 -3.93 12.94 -17.59
N GLY A 96 -3.66 12.97 -16.30
CA GLY A 96 -3.86 14.14 -15.43
C GLY A 96 -5.30 14.34 -14.94
N ALA A 97 -6.26 13.50 -15.35
CA ALA A 97 -7.61 13.55 -14.80
C ALA A 97 -7.59 13.35 -13.28
N LEU A 98 -8.36 14.16 -12.56
CA LEU A 98 -8.42 14.09 -11.10
C LEU A 98 -9.28 12.91 -10.64
N TYR A 99 -8.84 12.23 -9.60
CA TYR A 99 -9.58 11.14 -8.95
C TYR A 99 -9.42 11.17 -7.43
N THR A 100 -10.37 10.55 -6.74
CA THR A 100 -10.31 10.24 -5.31
C THR A 100 -10.56 8.74 -5.13
N LEU A 101 -9.80 8.11 -4.24
CA LEU A 101 -10.06 6.74 -3.83
C LEU A 101 -10.93 6.73 -2.58
N TYR A 102 -11.94 5.87 -2.60
CA TYR A 102 -12.79 5.56 -1.45
C TYR A 102 -12.70 4.07 -1.15
N VAL A 103 -12.97 3.70 0.09
CA VAL A 103 -13.14 2.30 0.50
C VAL A 103 -14.56 2.12 1.00
N TYR A 104 -15.32 1.24 0.35
CA TYR A 104 -16.61 0.80 0.85
C TYR A 104 -16.40 -0.47 1.68
N ASP A 105 -16.77 -0.40 2.94
CA ASP A 105 -16.66 -1.54 3.87
C ASP A 105 -17.81 -1.49 4.88
N ASN A 106 -18.41 -2.65 5.17
CA ASN A 106 -19.51 -2.80 6.15
C ASN A 106 -20.67 -1.79 5.98
N GLY A 107 -21.06 -1.54 4.73
CA GLY A 107 -22.18 -0.63 4.43
C GLY A 107 -21.83 0.86 4.43
N THR A 108 -20.55 1.21 4.64
CA THR A 108 -20.10 2.59 4.73
C THR A 108 -19.03 2.91 3.70
N THR A 109 -19.16 4.05 3.03
CA THR A 109 -18.10 4.60 2.17
C THR A 109 -17.19 5.48 2.99
N ASN A 110 -15.93 5.11 3.05
CA ASN A 110 -14.90 5.78 3.83
C ASN A 110 -13.90 6.50 2.92
N LEU A 111 -13.52 7.71 3.27
CA LEU A 111 -12.40 8.43 2.67
C LEU A 111 -11.13 8.04 3.43
N PRO A 112 -10.15 7.39 2.80
CA PRO A 112 -8.87 7.09 3.44
C PRO A 112 -8.10 8.35 3.83
N ILE A 113 -7.31 8.28 4.90
CA ILE A 113 -6.54 9.44 5.39
C ILE A 113 -5.55 9.95 4.34
N GLU A 114 -5.03 9.11 3.48
CA GLU A 114 -4.14 9.48 2.38
C GLU A 114 -4.84 10.32 1.30
N MET A 115 -6.18 10.29 1.26
CA MET A 115 -7.01 11.08 0.34
C MET A 115 -7.53 12.39 0.96
N ALA A 116 -7.20 12.69 2.21
CA ALA A 116 -7.66 13.89 2.92
C ALA A 116 -7.19 15.21 2.26
N GLY A 117 -6.09 15.16 1.51
CA GLY A 117 -5.58 16.31 0.74
C GLY A 117 -6.39 16.67 -0.50
N GLY A 118 -7.43 15.90 -0.84
CA GLY A 118 -8.27 16.09 -2.01
C GLY A 118 -7.91 15.22 -3.21
N PRO A 119 -8.57 15.43 -4.36
CA PRO A 119 -8.36 14.62 -5.56
C PRO A 119 -6.91 14.69 -6.09
N MET A 120 -6.39 13.57 -6.55
CA MET A 120 -5.05 13.44 -7.12
C MET A 120 -5.12 13.27 -8.65
N PRO A 121 -4.11 13.75 -9.41
CA PRO A 121 -4.06 13.51 -10.84
C PRO A 121 -3.63 12.07 -11.15
N ILE A 122 -4.31 11.43 -12.12
CA ILE A 122 -3.89 10.12 -12.64
C ILE A 122 -2.59 10.26 -13.44
N VAL A 123 -1.70 9.31 -13.27
CA VAL A 123 -0.43 9.23 -14.00
C VAL A 123 -0.64 8.83 -15.46
N PRO A 124 0.39 9.01 -16.33
CA PRO A 124 0.32 8.55 -17.73
C PRO A 124 -0.03 7.07 -17.86
N PRO A 125 -0.62 6.66 -19.00
CA PRO A 125 -0.94 5.27 -19.28
C PRO A 125 0.24 4.31 -19.07
N SER A 126 -0.04 3.02 -18.82
CA SER A 126 0.90 1.93 -18.53
C SER A 126 1.72 2.05 -17.24
N GLN A 127 1.46 3.04 -16.41
CA GLN A 127 2.12 3.20 -15.11
C GLN A 127 1.47 2.34 -14.02
N LYS A 128 2.27 2.07 -12.98
CA LYS A 128 1.81 1.40 -11.76
C LYS A 128 2.01 2.32 -10.56
N ILE A 129 0.98 2.47 -9.75
CA ILE A 129 0.99 3.33 -8.56
C ILE A 129 0.79 2.44 -7.33
N LEU A 130 1.76 2.42 -6.43
CA LEU A 130 1.57 1.87 -5.09
C LEU A 130 0.87 2.94 -4.24
N GLN A 131 -0.37 2.67 -3.85
CA GLN A 131 -1.17 3.54 -3.00
C GLN A 131 -1.77 2.72 -1.85
N ASN A 132 -1.19 2.83 -0.68
CA ASN A 132 -1.80 2.27 0.53
C ASN A 132 -2.95 3.18 0.98
N LEU A 133 -3.97 2.57 1.59
CA LEU A 133 -5.17 3.25 2.06
C LEU A 133 -5.44 2.87 3.52
N THR A 134 -5.59 3.85 4.38
CA THR A 134 -5.87 3.65 5.81
C THR A 134 -7.22 4.26 6.16
N LEU A 135 -8.10 3.47 6.76
CA LEU A 135 -9.41 3.94 7.21
C LEU A 135 -9.26 4.68 8.55
N GLY A 136 -10.21 5.55 8.82
CA GLY A 136 -10.25 6.40 10.02
C GLY A 136 -10.08 7.87 9.67
N THR A 137 -10.05 8.70 10.69
CA THR A 137 -9.83 10.14 10.60
C THR A 137 -8.45 10.49 11.13
N SER A 138 -7.79 11.49 10.53
CA SER A 138 -6.57 12.11 11.02
C SER A 138 -6.82 13.61 11.07
N THR A 139 -7.33 14.10 12.21
CA THR A 139 -7.79 15.48 12.36
C THR A 139 -6.65 16.49 12.14
N ILE A 140 -5.44 16.15 12.54
CA ILE A 140 -4.25 17.00 12.38
C ILE A 140 -3.44 16.69 11.11
N GLY A 141 -3.90 15.72 10.29
CA GLY A 141 -3.26 15.39 9.01
C GLY A 141 -1.85 14.79 9.13
N ASP A 142 -1.54 14.13 10.26
CA ASP A 142 -0.23 13.55 10.54
C ASP A 142 -0.03 12.13 10.00
N GLY A 143 -1.06 11.57 9.35
CA GLY A 143 -1.04 10.21 8.81
C GLY A 143 -1.26 9.12 9.85
N ILE A 144 -1.60 9.49 11.11
CA ILE A 144 -1.97 8.56 12.18
C ILE A 144 -3.48 8.66 12.39
N PRO A 145 -4.23 7.53 12.44
CA PRO A 145 -5.63 7.57 12.80
C PRO A 145 -5.85 8.10 14.23
N ASP A 146 -6.77 9.04 14.39
CA ASP A 146 -7.11 9.67 15.68
C ASP A 146 -7.48 8.64 16.76
N SER A 147 -8.22 7.61 16.39
CA SER A 147 -8.62 6.53 17.28
C SER A 147 -7.42 5.75 17.82
N TRP A 148 -6.44 5.46 16.94
CA TRP A 148 -5.21 4.79 17.35
C TRP A 148 -4.38 5.66 18.27
N ALA A 149 -4.15 6.93 17.88
CA ALA A 149 -3.36 7.87 18.69
C ALA A 149 -3.96 8.07 20.08
N THR A 150 -5.28 8.24 20.15
CA THR A 150 -6.00 8.40 21.42
C THR A 150 -5.86 7.15 22.30
N ALA A 151 -6.12 5.96 21.75
CA ALA A 151 -6.03 4.70 22.51
C ALA A 151 -4.59 4.45 22.99
N PHE A 152 -3.59 4.72 22.17
CA PHE A 152 -2.18 4.58 22.54
C PHE A 152 -1.80 5.50 23.69
N LEU A 153 -2.11 6.79 23.61
CA LEU A 153 -1.79 7.75 24.67
C LEU A 153 -2.55 7.47 25.96
N GLN A 154 -3.83 7.08 25.88
CA GLN A 154 -4.61 6.69 27.06
C GLN A 154 -4.02 5.45 27.76
N SER A 155 -3.47 4.50 27.03
CA SER A 155 -2.80 3.33 27.59
C SER A 155 -1.56 3.68 28.41
N LEU A 156 -0.94 4.82 28.10
CA LEU A 156 0.18 5.39 28.85
C LEU A 156 -0.29 6.31 30.01
N GLY A 157 -1.61 6.41 30.24
CA GLY A 157 -2.19 7.31 31.22
C GLY A 157 -2.18 8.78 30.81
N LEU A 158 -1.93 9.07 29.54
CA LEU A 158 -1.88 10.43 28.99
C LEU A 158 -3.24 10.78 28.37
N ASN A 159 -3.79 11.92 28.76
CA ASN A 159 -5.01 12.47 28.18
C ASN A 159 -4.69 13.76 27.41
N ILE A 160 -4.19 13.62 26.21
CA ILE A 160 -3.76 14.72 25.35
C ILE A 160 -4.84 14.97 24.31
N PRO A 161 -5.37 16.22 24.18
CA PRO A 161 -6.27 16.55 23.07
C PRO A 161 -5.64 16.31 21.70
N LEU A 162 -6.41 15.80 20.73
CA LEU A 162 -5.91 15.47 19.38
C LEU A 162 -5.11 16.62 18.75
N THR A 163 -5.58 17.86 18.92
CA THR A 163 -4.90 19.06 18.38
C THR A 163 -3.52 19.32 18.95
N ASN A 164 -3.19 18.72 20.10
CA ASN A 164 -1.92 18.87 20.81
C ASN A 164 -1.01 17.67 20.65
N ILE A 165 -1.45 16.64 19.94
CA ILE A 165 -0.63 15.47 19.64
C ILE A 165 0.46 15.86 18.64
N ASN A 166 1.70 15.49 18.98
CA ASN A 166 2.83 15.66 18.08
C ASN A 166 3.33 14.28 17.64
N PRO A 167 3.18 13.89 16.36
CA PRO A 167 3.61 12.59 15.85
C PRO A 167 5.12 12.34 16.00
N ASN A 168 5.92 13.40 16.09
CA ASN A 168 7.37 13.32 16.28
C ASN A 168 7.80 13.38 17.75
N ALA A 169 6.87 13.52 18.69
CA ALA A 169 7.20 13.48 20.11
C ALA A 169 7.35 12.05 20.61
N ILE A 170 8.20 11.90 21.62
CA ILE A 170 8.45 10.64 22.32
C ILE A 170 7.56 10.64 23.57
N TYR A 171 6.58 9.74 23.61
CA TYR A 171 5.68 9.57 24.75
C TYR A 171 6.02 8.33 25.59
N THR A 172 6.86 7.45 25.08
CA THR A 172 7.33 6.22 25.71
C THR A 172 8.77 6.38 26.24
N HIS A 173 9.23 5.44 27.05
CA HIS A 173 10.59 5.48 27.59
C HIS A 173 11.63 4.79 26.66
N ASP A 174 11.21 4.29 25.52
CA ASP A 174 12.05 3.55 24.57
C ASP A 174 12.70 4.44 23.50
N GLY A 175 12.43 5.73 23.52
CA GLY A 175 13.01 6.72 22.61
C GLY A 175 12.37 6.78 21.24
N ARG A 176 11.21 6.13 21.04
CA ARG A 176 10.48 6.15 19.76
C ARG A 176 9.46 7.27 19.72
N THR A 177 9.31 7.86 18.55
CA THR A 177 8.24 8.85 18.31
C THR A 177 6.88 8.16 18.20
N LEU A 178 5.78 8.89 18.40
CA LEU A 178 4.43 8.37 18.23
C LEU A 178 4.21 7.78 16.83
N TYR A 179 4.74 8.43 15.80
CA TYR A 179 4.67 7.94 14.43
C TYR A 179 5.43 6.61 14.25
N GLN A 180 6.59 6.46 14.89
CA GLN A 180 7.33 5.21 14.89
C GLN A 180 6.57 4.10 15.62
N GLU A 181 5.93 4.41 16.75
CA GLU A 181 5.06 3.45 17.45
C GLU A 181 3.88 2.99 16.60
N TYR A 182 3.25 3.92 15.86
CA TYR A 182 2.18 3.59 14.93
C TYR A 182 2.68 2.69 13.78
N LEU A 183 3.83 3.01 13.18
CA LEU A 183 4.43 2.19 12.12
C LEU A 183 4.82 0.80 12.63
N LEU A 184 5.33 0.70 13.85
CA LEU A 184 5.64 -0.57 14.51
C LEU A 184 4.38 -1.39 14.79
N GLY A 185 3.20 -0.76 14.77
CA GLY A 185 1.95 -1.38 15.14
C GLY A 185 1.93 -1.80 16.61
N ASN A 186 2.66 -1.05 17.44
CA ASN A 186 2.58 -1.24 18.87
C ASN A 186 1.14 -0.97 19.29
N TYR A 187 0.45 -2.06 19.64
CA TYR A 187 -0.83 -1.91 20.32
C TYR A 187 -0.59 -1.18 21.64
N PRO A 188 -1.53 -0.31 22.04
CA PRO A 188 -1.37 0.51 23.25
C PRO A 188 -1.06 -0.26 24.52
N TYR A 189 -1.12 -1.58 24.51
CA TYR A 189 -1.02 -2.43 25.69
C TYR A 189 0.27 -3.25 25.77
N ASN A 190 1.20 -3.11 24.84
CA ASN A 190 2.44 -3.91 24.85
C ASN A 190 3.66 -3.04 24.52
N SER A 191 4.24 -2.42 25.53
CA SER A 191 5.46 -1.61 25.41
C SER A 191 6.69 -2.39 24.92
N ASN A 192 6.63 -3.72 24.91
CA ASN A 192 7.71 -4.62 24.46
C ASN A 192 7.37 -5.33 23.14
N ALA A 193 6.37 -4.87 22.39
CA ALA A 193 5.90 -5.56 21.18
C ALA A 193 6.98 -5.75 20.12
N PHE A 194 8.00 -4.89 20.08
CA PHE A 194 9.09 -4.98 19.12
C PHE A 194 10.43 -5.16 19.83
N SER A 195 10.71 -6.37 20.25
CA SER A 195 12.03 -6.79 20.71
C SER A 195 12.62 -7.82 19.74
N VAL A 196 13.91 -7.70 19.44
CA VAL A 196 14.65 -8.66 18.61
C VAL A 196 15.62 -9.42 19.51
N THR A 197 15.50 -10.73 19.52
CA THR A 197 16.41 -11.60 20.26
C THR A 197 17.34 -12.31 19.28
N ILE A 198 18.64 -12.27 19.52
CA ILE A 198 19.61 -13.10 18.83
C ILE A 198 19.63 -14.46 19.53
N ILE A 199 19.11 -15.49 18.86
CA ILE A 199 19.13 -16.87 19.39
C ILE A 199 20.49 -17.49 19.23
N ASN A 200 21.13 -17.28 18.04
CA ASN A 200 22.44 -17.80 17.73
C ASN A 200 23.12 -16.87 16.71
N GLN A 201 24.44 -16.79 16.78
CA GLN A 201 25.25 -16.01 15.84
C GLN A 201 26.53 -16.76 15.49
N ASN A 202 26.79 -16.91 14.19
CA ASN A 202 27.98 -17.59 13.67
C ASN A 202 28.54 -16.84 12.47
N ALA A 203 29.83 -16.49 12.50
CA ALA A 203 30.61 -15.99 11.35
C ALA A 203 29.85 -15.02 10.41
N GLY A 204 29.15 -14.04 10.98
CA GLY A 204 28.43 -13.00 10.20
C GLY A 204 26.97 -13.33 9.84
N SER A 205 26.46 -14.49 10.25
CA SER A 205 25.04 -14.81 10.18
C SER A 205 24.45 -14.92 11.58
N ALA A 206 23.16 -14.64 11.73
CA ALA A 206 22.45 -14.75 13.00
C ALA A 206 21.05 -15.33 12.81
N LEU A 207 20.62 -16.16 13.78
CA LEU A 207 19.24 -16.53 13.94
C LEU A 207 18.57 -15.51 14.86
N LEU A 208 17.66 -14.71 14.31
CA LEU A 208 16.95 -13.66 14.99
C LEU A 208 15.52 -14.13 15.25
N ALA A 209 14.97 -13.83 16.44
CA ALA A 209 13.57 -14.06 16.78
C ALA A 209 12.92 -12.75 17.20
N PHE A 210 11.70 -12.54 16.74
CA PHE A 210 10.87 -11.40 17.08
C PHE A 210 9.40 -11.71 16.83
N THR A 211 8.51 -10.87 17.39
CA THR A 211 7.09 -10.93 17.06
C THR A 211 6.81 -9.93 15.96
N THR A 212 6.18 -10.40 14.88
CA THR A 212 5.76 -9.54 13.78
C THR A 212 4.50 -8.79 14.15
N THR A 213 4.30 -7.65 13.49
CA THR A 213 3.06 -6.90 13.49
C THR A 213 2.36 -7.09 12.15
N ALA A 214 1.04 -7.17 12.16
CA ALA A 214 0.26 -7.30 10.93
C ALA A 214 0.49 -6.13 9.98
N ALA A 215 0.52 -6.41 8.69
CA ALA A 215 0.66 -5.43 7.62
C ALA A 215 1.95 -4.61 7.66
N ARG A 216 3.05 -5.20 8.08
CA ARG A 216 4.37 -4.55 8.07
C ARG A 216 5.38 -5.38 7.27
N THR A 217 6.25 -4.67 6.57
CA THR A 217 7.38 -5.27 5.85
C THR A 217 8.66 -5.13 6.65
N TYR A 218 9.37 -6.22 6.80
CA TYR A 218 10.63 -6.32 7.57
C TYR A 218 11.80 -6.47 6.63
N THR A 219 12.86 -5.70 6.87
CA THR A 219 14.18 -5.85 6.27
C THR A 219 15.22 -5.96 7.36
N VAL A 220 16.36 -6.58 7.06
CA VAL A 220 17.47 -6.74 8.00
C VAL A 220 18.67 -5.97 7.51
N LEU A 221 19.26 -5.19 8.39
CA LEU A 221 20.55 -4.57 8.14
C LEU A 221 21.60 -5.22 9.04
N GLY A 222 22.79 -5.44 8.52
CA GLY A 222 23.96 -5.90 9.26
C GLY A 222 25.06 -4.85 9.28
N SER A 223 25.82 -4.81 10.36
CA SER A 223 26.98 -3.92 10.51
C SER A 223 28.14 -4.65 11.19
N PRO A 224 29.38 -4.46 10.74
CA PRO A 224 30.57 -4.94 11.44
C PRO A 224 31.00 -4.00 12.58
N ASP A 225 30.59 -2.72 12.55
CA ASP A 225 31.19 -1.64 13.34
C ASP A 225 30.17 -0.64 13.93
N LEU A 226 28.87 -0.89 13.80
CA LEU A 226 27.75 0.01 14.16
C LEU A 226 27.69 1.33 13.37
N LYS A 227 28.59 1.54 12.42
CA LYS A 227 28.66 2.77 11.61
C LYS A 227 28.15 2.54 10.20
N THR A 228 28.60 1.45 9.59
CA THR A 228 28.22 1.09 8.22
C THR A 228 27.17 -0.01 8.26
N TRP A 229 25.97 0.27 7.76
CA TRP A 229 24.86 -0.66 7.74
C TRP A 229 24.55 -1.08 6.30
N THR A 230 24.52 -2.38 6.05
CA THR A 230 24.23 -2.95 4.74
C THR A 230 23.03 -3.88 4.80
N PRO A 231 22.14 -3.89 3.78
CA PRO A 231 21.06 -4.85 3.71
C PRO A 231 21.58 -6.28 3.69
N LEU A 232 20.94 -7.16 4.48
CA LEU A 232 21.20 -8.59 4.49
C LEU A 232 19.99 -9.34 3.95
N SER A 233 20.27 -10.33 3.12
CA SER A 233 19.28 -11.34 2.78
C SER A 233 19.08 -12.30 3.96
N PHE A 234 17.91 -12.89 4.07
CA PHE A 234 17.57 -13.85 5.13
C PHE A 234 16.63 -14.92 4.64
N ALA A 235 16.64 -16.06 5.30
CA ALA A 235 15.69 -17.13 5.11
C ALA A 235 14.74 -17.20 6.31
N ILE A 236 13.51 -17.67 6.09
CA ILE A 236 12.53 -17.93 7.13
C ILE A 236 12.38 -19.44 7.24
N PRO A 237 13.01 -20.10 8.24
CA PRO A 237 13.06 -21.56 8.32
C PRO A 237 11.68 -22.21 8.37
N SER A 238 10.69 -21.55 8.97
CA SER A 238 9.32 -22.07 9.10
C SER A 238 8.50 -21.99 7.81
N LEU A 239 8.90 -21.22 6.79
CA LEU A 239 8.08 -21.01 5.60
C LEU A 239 8.57 -21.77 4.36
N SER A 240 9.82 -21.82 4.05
CA SER A 240 10.36 -22.58 2.90
C SER A 240 11.87 -22.55 2.82
N ALA A 241 12.53 -21.91 3.76
CA ALA A 241 13.97 -21.60 3.74
C ALA A 241 14.44 -20.83 2.48
N GLN A 242 13.51 -20.27 1.68
CA GLN A 242 13.85 -19.44 0.55
C GLN A 242 14.48 -18.14 1.06
N VAL A 243 15.62 -17.74 0.45
CA VAL A 243 16.31 -16.51 0.78
C VAL A 243 15.57 -15.32 0.17
N VAL A 244 15.24 -14.34 1.00
CA VAL A 244 14.53 -13.11 0.63
C VAL A 244 15.27 -11.89 1.17
N ASN A 245 14.97 -10.71 0.62
CA ASN A 245 15.52 -9.43 1.09
C ASN A 245 14.54 -8.67 1.98
N SER A 246 13.27 -9.06 1.98
CA SER A 246 12.22 -8.49 2.81
C SER A 246 11.14 -9.53 3.07
N TYR A 247 10.40 -9.35 4.16
CA TYR A 247 9.27 -10.18 4.52
C TYR A 247 8.09 -9.30 4.95
N PHE A 248 6.96 -9.49 4.29
CA PHE A 248 5.69 -8.91 4.72
C PHE A 248 4.96 -9.87 5.64
N SER A 249 4.57 -9.40 6.82
CA SER A 249 3.77 -10.19 7.75
C SER A 249 2.29 -9.83 7.64
N PRO A 250 1.42 -10.78 7.28
CA PRO A 250 -0.03 -10.55 7.27
C PRO A 250 -0.64 -10.59 8.68
N LEU A 251 0.08 -11.16 9.64
CA LEU A 251 -0.42 -11.46 10.99
C LEU A 251 0.56 -11.03 12.08
N ILE A 252 0.06 -10.89 13.30
CA ILE A 252 0.88 -10.82 14.50
C ILE A 252 1.27 -12.25 14.86
N GLN A 253 2.56 -12.58 14.75
CA GLN A 253 3.05 -13.94 15.01
C GLN A 253 4.53 -13.95 15.41
N PRO A 254 4.97 -14.92 16.22
CA PRO A 254 6.39 -15.17 16.42
C PRO A 254 7.06 -15.58 15.10
N LEU A 255 8.19 -14.95 14.78
CA LEU A 255 8.96 -15.23 13.58
C LEU A 255 10.42 -15.45 13.93
N GLN A 256 11.04 -16.42 13.27
CA GLN A 256 12.48 -16.61 13.27
C GLN A 256 13.01 -16.46 11.86
N ILE A 257 14.09 -15.71 11.72
CA ILE A 257 14.79 -15.48 10.46
C ILE A 257 16.26 -15.82 10.62
N GLN A 258 16.82 -16.50 9.63
CA GLN A 258 18.25 -16.78 9.54
C GLN A 258 18.88 -15.83 8.54
N THR A 259 19.72 -14.90 8.99
CA THR A 259 20.44 -14.01 8.09
C THR A 259 21.48 -14.77 7.29
N VAL A 260 21.75 -14.32 6.07
CA VAL A 260 22.78 -14.88 5.20
C VAL A 260 24.04 -14.02 5.31
N ALA A 261 25.18 -14.63 5.57
CA ALA A 261 26.45 -13.91 5.63
C ALA A 261 26.79 -13.33 4.23
N PRO A 262 27.20 -12.06 4.13
CA PRO A 262 27.60 -11.48 2.86
C PRO A 262 28.90 -12.13 2.35
N THR A 263 28.96 -12.45 1.06
CA THR A 263 30.08 -13.19 0.44
C THR A 263 31.31 -12.33 0.23
N ASN A 264 31.18 -11.00 0.10
CA ASN A 264 32.28 -10.09 -0.27
C ASN A 264 32.41 -8.88 0.68
N ALA A 265 31.91 -8.99 1.91
CA ALA A 265 31.96 -7.93 2.91
C ALA A 265 32.42 -8.50 4.26
N ALA A 266 32.84 -7.62 5.15
CA ALA A 266 33.16 -8.00 6.52
C ALA A 266 31.89 -8.60 7.18
N PRO A 267 32.05 -9.71 7.96
CA PRO A 267 30.93 -10.35 8.60
C PRO A 267 30.19 -9.39 9.55
N ALA A 268 28.87 -9.39 9.50
CA ALA A 268 28.06 -8.58 10.40
C ALA A 268 28.18 -9.09 11.84
N GLN A 269 28.41 -8.19 12.77
CA GLN A 269 28.42 -8.46 14.21
C GLN A 269 27.21 -7.88 14.92
N PHE A 270 26.58 -6.88 14.30
CA PHE A 270 25.39 -6.20 14.78
C PHE A 270 24.28 -6.30 13.76
N PHE A 271 23.04 -6.44 14.24
CA PHE A 271 21.86 -6.64 13.41
C PHE A 271 20.78 -5.65 13.81
N LYS A 272 20.09 -5.13 12.81
CA LYS A 272 18.97 -4.20 12.98
C LYS A 272 17.82 -4.62 12.09
N LEU A 273 16.62 -4.74 12.67
CA LEU A 273 15.38 -4.85 11.92
C LEU A 273 14.88 -3.45 11.56
N VAL A 274 14.44 -3.30 10.32
CA VAL A 274 13.82 -2.07 9.81
C VAL A 274 12.44 -2.43 9.30
N LEU A 275 11.46 -1.62 9.69
CA LEU A 275 10.08 -1.70 9.21
C LEU A 275 9.86 -0.66 8.11
N GLN A 276 9.01 -1.07 7.15
CA GLN A 276 8.55 -0.23 6.05
C GLN A 276 7.03 -0.28 5.96
#